data_b70d5583a13157b33927a845aa00edfc
#
_entry.id   b70d5583a13157b33927a845aa00edfc
#
_cell.length_a   1.000
_cell.length_b   1.000
_cell.length_c   1.000
_cell.angle_alpha   90.00
_cell.angle_beta   90.00
_cell.angle_gamma   90.00
#
_symmetry.space_group_name_H-M   'P 1'
#
loop_
_entity.id
_entity.type
_entity.pdbx_description
1 polymer ?
#
loop_
_entity_poly.entity_id
_entity_poly.type
_entity_poly.pdbx_seq_one_letter_code
_entity_poly.pdbx_strand_id
1 'polypeptide(L)'
;MMLTATIPTTIGQAEASNLISNATFDRDTTGWNTYYQTGGVCSLGADSGRLALKVSATGDVTWAVQVYYDIIPLYQNGVYRLKYDISSTVNRTVDGMIQQNGGDYQAYTSKRLSLTPEVQTVDYEFTMKNATDIMARLQFNCGNFEDNLPEHTIYIDNISLELMNDSKVDYSSVRNYEPPIVTNQIGYRTNSLKTAVFDGASEERTFQSLCS
;
A
#
# COMPACT_ATOMS: atom_id res chain seq x y z
N MET A 1 25.35 -52.39 -9.37
CA MET A 1 25.38 -51.06 -9.99
C MET A 1 24.09 -50.36 -9.52
N MET A 2 24.20 -49.53 -8.45
CA MET A 2 23.03 -48.83 -7.88
C MET A 2 22.91 -47.47 -8.58
N LEU A 3 21.79 -47.23 -9.22
CA LEU A 3 21.45 -45.94 -9.84
C LEU A 3 20.88 -45.05 -8.74
N THR A 4 21.63 -44.03 -8.30
CA THR A 4 21.13 -42.97 -7.43
C THR A 4 20.45 -41.91 -8.31
N ALA A 5 19.12 -41.86 -8.25
CA ALA A 5 18.34 -40.78 -8.84
C ALA A 5 18.44 -39.56 -7.93
N THR A 6 19.15 -38.52 -8.37
CA THR A 6 19.11 -37.18 -7.78
C THR A 6 17.82 -36.51 -8.23
N ILE A 7 16.90 -36.29 -7.29
CA ILE A 7 15.72 -35.44 -7.51
C ILE A 7 16.20 -33.98 -7.46
N PRO A 8 16.02 -33.16 -8.50
CA PRO A 8 16.31 -31.74 -8.40
C PRO A 8 15.23 -31.09 -7.53
N THR A 9 15.61 -30.65 -6.34
CA THR A 9 14.79 -29.80 -5.49
C THR A 9 14.84 -28.38 -6.06
N THR A 10 14.08 -28.09 -7.09
CA THR A 10 13.72 -26.71 -7.42
C THR A 10 12.72 -26.28 -6.36
N ILE A 11 13.21 -25.61 -5.33
CA ILE A 11 12.36 -24.79 -4.47
C ILE A 11 11.92 -23.65 -5.37
N GLY A 12 10.68 -23.73 -5.88
CA GLY A 12 10.05 -22.63 -6.58
C GLY A 12 10.07 -21.42 -5.63
N GLN A 13 10.78 -20.37 -6.03
CA GLN A 13 10.70 -19.10 -5.36
C GLN A 13 9.22 -18.71 -5.47
N ALA A 14 8.53 -18.56 -4.34
CA ALA A 14 7.17 -18.06 -4.33
C ALA A 14 7.20 -16.71 -5.07
N GLU A 15 6.34 -16.54 -6.08
CA GLU A 15 6.23 -15.27 -6.76
C GLU A 15 5.92 -14.20 -5.71
N ALA A 16 6.68 -13.10 -5.76
CA ALA A 16 6.47 -11.98 -4.84
C ALA A 16 5.03 -11.49 -5.01
N SER A 17 4.25 -11.49 -3.93
CA SER A 17 2.87 -11.02 -3.97
C SER A 17 2.83 -9.50 -4.00
N ASN A 18 1.94 -8.94 -4.82
CA ASN A 18 1.69 -7.50 -4.84
C ASN A 18 1.11 -7.06 -3.47
N LEU A 19 1.76 -6.11 -2.82
CA LEU A 19 1.32 -5.53 -1.54
C LEU A 19 0.12 -4.57 -1.71
N ILE A 20 -0.18 -4.16 -2.95
CA ILE A 20 -1.31 -3.29 -3.28
C ILE A 20 -2.46 -4.15 -3.79
N SER A 21 -3.57 -4.15 -3.10
CA SER A 21 -4.82 -4.73 -3.59
C SER A 21 -5.57 -3.74 -4.48
N ASN A 22 -6.48 -4.24 -5.34
CA ASN A 22 -7.24 -3.43 -6.29
C ASN A 22 -6.32 -2.49 -7.10
N ALA A 23 -5.34 -3.07 -7.78
CA ALA A 23 -4.25 -2.38 -8.45
C ALA A 23 -4.50 -2.16 -9.96
N THR A 24 -5.58 -2.73 -10.51
CA THR A 24 -6.00 -2.67 -11.93
C THR A 24 -7.34 -1.97 -12.12
N PHE A 25 -8.04 -1.61 -11.04
CA PHE A 25 -9.26 -0.80 -11.03
C PHE A 25 -10.39 -1.27 -11.96
N ASP A 26 -10.47 -2.56 -12.24
CA ASP A 26 -11.44 -3.15 -13.17
C ASP A 26 -12.91 -2.90 -12.78
N ARG A 27 -13.18 -2.64 -11.50
CA ARG A 27 -14.52 -2.47 -10.96
C ARG A 27 -14.72 -1.12 -10.26
N ASP A 28 -13.81 -0.76 -9.37
CA ASP A 28 -13.93 0.39 -8.47
C ASP A 28 -12.57 0.84 -7.95
N THR A 29 -12.57 1.77 -7.00
CA THR A 29 -11.37 2.28 -6.32
C THR A 29 -11.28 1.85 -4.85
N THR A 30 -11.90 0.74 -4.48
CA THR A 30 -11.89 0.23 -3.09
C THR A 30 -10.46 0.11 -2.56
N GLY A 31 -10.21 0.63 -1.36
CA GLY A 31 -8.89 0.69 -0.71
C GLY A 31 -8.12 1.97 -1.03
N TRP A 32 -8.50 2.71 -2.06
CA TRP A 32 -7.90 3.98 -2.41
C TRP A 32 -8.71 5.15 -1.87
N ASN A 33 -8.03 6.19 -1.43
CA ASN A 33 -8.62 7.37 -0.80
C ASN A 33 -8.05 8.65 -1.40
N THR A 34 -8.73 9.77 -1.15
CA THR A 34 -8.26 11.11 -1.49
C THR A 34 -8.20 11.99 -0.25
N TYR A 35 -7.31 12.97 -0.33
CA TYR A 35 -7.24 14.08 0.60
C TYR A 35 -7.14 15.36 -0.20
N TYR A 36 -7.88 16.40 0.20
CA TYR A 36 -7.79 17.72 -0.41
C TYR A 36 -8.03 18.81 0.61
N GLN A 37 -7.18 19.83 0.56
CA GLN A 37 -7.23 21.03 1.42
C GLN A 37 -6.64 22.25 0.70
N THR A 38 -6.55 23.37 1.40
CA THR A 38 -5.88 24.60 0.92
C THR A 38 -6.30 24.99 -0.50
N GLY A 39 -7.61 24.98 -0.76
CA GLY A 39 -8.16 25.32 -2.07
C GLY A 39 -8.13 24.20 -3.10
N GLY A 40 -7.53 23.03 -2.78
CA GLY A 40 -7.59 21.85 -3.64
C GLY A 40 -9.01 21.26 -3.67
N VAL A 41 -9.44 20.76 -4.83
CA VAL A 41 -10.71 20.08 -5.03
C VAL A 41 -10.52 18.90 -5.99
N CYS A 42 -10.90 17.71 -5.56
CA CYS A 42 -10.85 16.53 -6.42
C CYS A 42 -11.98 15.54 -6.15
N SER A 43 -12.14 14.60 -7.06
CA SER A 43 -12.97 13.41 -6.88
C SER A 43 -12.25 12.19 -7.43
N LEU A 44 -12.54 11.02 -6.82
CA LEU A 44 -11.95 9.74 -7.19
C LEU A 44 -13.00 8.83 -7.80
N GLY A 45 -12.64 8.11 -8.84
CA GLY A 45 -13.45 7.10 -9.48
C GLY A 45 -12.62 6.12 -10.29
N ALA A 46 -13.27 5.11 -10.85
CA ALA A 46 -12.70 4.23 -11.86
C ALA A 46 -13.25 4.63 -13.24
N ASP A 47 -12.37 4.70 -14.23
CA ASP A 47 -12.71 4.97 -15.62
C ASP A 47 -11.95 4.05 -16.56
N SER A 48 -12.68 3.20 -17.27
CA SER A 48 -12.14 2.26 -18.26
C SER A 48 -11.02 1.37 -17.69
N GLY A 49 -11.22 0.83 -16.48
CA GLY A 49 -10.27 -0.02 -15.80
C GLY A 49 -9.04 0.71 -15.24
N ARG A 50 -9.13 2.01 -15.00
CA ARG A 50 -8.07 2.83 -14.41
C ARG A 50 -8.60 3.65 -13.23
N LEU A 51 -7.77 3.90 -12.25
CA LEU A 51 -8.04 4.94 -11.25
C LEU A 51 -8.08 6.29 -11.95
N ALA A 52 -9.15 7.05 -11.76
CA ALA A 52 -9.33 8.39 -12.31
C ALA A 52 -9.47 9.40 -11.16
N LEU A 53 -8.42 10.20 -10.95
CA LEU A 53 -8.45 11.35 -10.04
C LEU A 53 -8.79 12.60 -10.86
N LYS A 54 -10.06 13.05 -10.77
CA LYS A 54 -10.47 14.31 -11.36
C LYS A 54 -10.09 15.47 -10.43
N VAL A 55 -9.23 16.36 -10.90
CA VAL A 55 -8.75 17.54 -10.16
C VAL A 55 -9.47 18.76 -10.72
N SER A 56 -10.38 19.33 -9.93
CA SER A 56 -11.13 20.55 -10.31
C SER A 56 -10.42 21.82 -9.87
N ALA A 57 -9.57 21.74 -8.84
CA ALA A 57 -8.67 22.81 -8.42
C ALA A 57 -7.42 22.22 -7.78
N THR A 58 -6.25 22.76 -8.10
CA THR A 58 -4.96 22.24 -7.59
C THR A 58 -4.64 22.72 -6.17
N GLY A 59 -5.29 23.80 -5.70
CA GLY A 59 -5.00 24.42 -4.41
C GLY A 59 -3.71 25.24 -4.42
N ASP A 60 -3.16 25.51 -3.23
CA ASP A 60 -2.06 26.45 -3.06
C ASP A 60 -0.69 25.76 -2.88
N VAL A 61 -0.68 24.45 -2.63
CA VAL A 61 0.54 23.68 -2.33
C VAL A 61 0.52 22.33 -3.05
N THR A 62 1.69 21.71 -3.19
CA THR A 62 1.86 20.44 -3.94
C THR A 62 1.04 19.29 -3.37
N TRP A 63 0.82 19.26 -2.06
CA TRP A 63 0.04 18.24 -1.35
C TRP A 63 -1.43 18.63 -1.14
N ALA A 64 -1.91 19.75 -1.71
CA ALA A 64 -3.30 20.19 -1.56
C ALA A 64 -4.32 19.23 -2.18
N VAL A 65 -3.89 18.37 -3.09
CA VAL A 65 -4.67 17.25 -3.66
C VAL A 65 -3.81 16.00 -3.60
N GLN A 66 -4.35 14.93 -3.03
CA GLN A 66 -3.67 13.66 -2.91
C GLN A 66 -4.60 12.49 -3.27
N VAL A 67 -4.03 11.43 -3.85
CA VAL A 67 -4.63 10.10 -3.89
C VAL A 67 -3.65 9.12 -3.26
N TYR A 68 -4.15 8.17 -2.46
CA TYR A 68 -3.28 7.32 -1.67
C TYR A 68 -3.90 5.96 -1.33
N TYR A 69 -3.00 5.02 -1.00
CA TYR A 69 -3.29 3.68 -0.50
C TYR A 69 -2.52 3.45 0.81
N ASP A 70 -3.23 3.02 1.87
CA ASP A 70 -2.70 2.88 3.23
C ASP A 70 -2.39 1.43 3.61
N ILE A 71 -1.70 1.29 4.76
CA ILE A 71 -1.44 0.01 5.44
C ILE A 71 -0.55 -0.90 4.60
N ILE A 72 0.58 -0.37 4.16
CA ILE A 72 1.59 -1.11 3.41
C ILE A 72 2.72 -1.52 4.36
N PRO A 73 2.97 -2.84 4.57
CA PRO A 73 4.08 -3.28 5.40
C PRO A 73 5.40 -3.15 4.67
N LEU A 74 6.28 -2.29 5.18
CA LEU A 74 7.64 -2.13 4.73
C LEU A 74 8.62 -2.52 5.84
N TYR A 75 9.47 -3.50 5.57
CA TYR A 75 10.45 -4.02 6.52
C TYR A 75 11.82 -3.39 6.28
N GLN A 76 12.50 -2.98 7.35
CA GLN A 76 13.86 -2.45 7.27
C GLN A 76 14.78 -3.43 6.54
N ASN A 77 15.63 -2.91 5.64
CA ASN A 77 16.53 -3.63 4.74
C ASN A 77 15.85 -4.49 3.66
N GLY A 78 14.52 -4.53 3.58
CA GLY A 78 13.81 -5.11 2.46
C GLY A 78 14.07 -4.33 1.18
N VAL A 79 14.26 -5.03 0.07
CA VAL A 79 14.35 -4.45 -1.29
C VAL A 79 13.01 -4.61 -1.97
N TYR A 80 12.41 -3.51 -2.37
CA TYR A 80 11.09 -3.45 -3.01
C TYR A 80 11.19 -2.95 -4.43
N ARG A 81 10.28 -3.42 -5.30
CA ARG A 81 10.05 -2.87 -6.63
C ARG A 81 8.67 -2.23 -6.68
N LEU A 82 8.63 -0.95 -7.05
CA LEU A 82 7.40 -0.22 -7.29
C LEU A 82 7.24 0.02 -8.78
N LYS A 83 6.10 -0.41 -9.33
CA LYS A 83 5.73 -0.19 -10.72
C LYS A 83 4.30 0.33 -10.80
N TYR A 84 4.03 1.24 -11.74
CA TYR A 84 2.69 1.73 -12.08
C TYR A 84 2.70 2.45 -13.42
N ASP A 85 1.55 2.50 -14.06
CA ASP A 85 1.29 3.32 -15.24
C ASP A 85 0.56 4.59 -14.82
N ILE A 86 0.96 5.74 -15.40
CA ILE A 86 0.40 7.05 -15.04
C ILE A 86 0.35 7.97 -16.25
N SER A 87 -0.72 8.78 -16.33
CA SER A 87 -0.88 9.85 -17.32
C SER A 87 -1.77 10.96 -16.78
N SER A 88 -1.86 12.07 -17.49
CA SER A 88 -2.78 13.16 -17.17
C SER A 88 -3.34 13.77 -18.45
N THR A 89 -4.59 14.22 -18.43
CA THR A 89 -5.21 14.88 -19.61
C THR A 89 -4.59 16.23 -19.96
N VAL A 90 -3.71 16.75 -19.11
CA VAL A 90 -2.90 17.97 -19.35
C VAL A 90 -1.45 17.71 -18.96
N ASN A 91 -0.52 18.49 -19.51
CA ASN A 91 0.86 18.44 -19.04
C ASN A 91 0.94 19.01 -17.63
N ARG A 92 1.53 18.25 -16.69
CA ARG A 92 1.67 18.66 -15.30
C ARG A 92 2.73 17.87 -14.55
N THR A 93 3.16 18.40 -13.42
CA THR A 93 4.03 17.70 -12.47
C THR A 93 3.22 17.06 -11.35
N VAL A 94 3.67 15.88 -10.88
CA VAL A 94 3.19 15.19 -9.68
C VAL A 94 4.37 14.59 -8.92
N ASP A 95 4.23 14.36 -7.62
CA ASP A 95 5.18 13.53 -6.86
C ASP A 95 4.50 12.20 -6.49
N GLY A 96 5.10 11.07 -6.90
CA GLY A 96 4.74 9.74 -6.41
C GLY A 96 5.72 9.31 -5.33
N MET A 97 5.22 8.83 -4.17
CA MET A 97 6.07 8.49 -3.04
C MET A 97 5.47 7.38 -2.18
N ILE A 98 6.36 6.67 -1.48
CA ILE A 98 5.96 5.86 -0.32
C ILE A 98 6.53 6.54 0.92
N GLN A 99 5.69 6.74 1.92
CA GLN A 99 6.03 7.53 3.09
C GLN A 99 5.39 6.96 4.38
N GLN A 100 5.85 7.48 5.51
CA GLN A 100 5.21 7.30 6.79
C GLN A 100 3.79 7.90 6.75
N ASN A 101 2.82 7.16 7.29
CA ASN A 101 1.44 7.63 7.40
C ASN A 101 1.23 8.31 8.76
N GLY A 102 1.57 9.58 8.84
CA GLY A 102 1.51 10.39 10.06
C GLY A 102 2.88 10.89 10.52
N GLY A 103 2.97 11.43 11.71
CA GLY A 103 4.20 12.02 12.26
C GLY A 103 4.72 13.17 11.39
N ASP A 104 5.94 13.05 10.92
CA ASP A 104 6.59 14.02 10.03
C ASP A 104 6.41 13.70 8.53
N TYR A 105 5.65 12.65 8.21
CA TYR A 105 5.40 12.19 6.83
C TYR A 105 6.67 11.91 6.04
N GLN A 106 7.69 11.36 6.70
CA GLN A 106 8.98 11.06 6.08
C GLN A 106 8.83 10.14 4.86
N ALA A 107 9.32 10.58 3.70
CA ALA A 107 9.34 9.76 2.50
C ALA A 107 10.43 8.68 2.59
N TYR A 108 10.08 7.43 2.32
CA TYR A 108 10.99 6.30 2.18
C TYR A 108 11.57 6.21 0.77
N THR A 109 10.74 6.56 -0.21
CA THR A 109 11.13 6.75 -1.61
C THR A 109 10.20 7.77 -2.25
N SER A 110 10.70 8.55 -3.21
CA SER A 110 9.88 9.50 -3.98
C SER A 110 10.43 9.71 -5.38
N LYS A 111 9.52 10.00 -6.31
CA LYS A 111 9.85 10.42 -7.68
C LYS A 111 8.96 11.59 -8.10
N ARG A 112 9.58 12.64 -8.62
CA ARG A 112 8.89 13.70 -9.34
C ARG A 112 8.72 13.31 -10.79
N LEU A 113 7.50 13.46 -11.31
CA LEU A 113 7.10 13.02 -12.64
C LEU A 113 6.50 14.18 -13.42
N SER A 114 6.91 14.34 -14.66
CA SER A 114 6.26 15.23 -15.63
C SER A 114 5.27 14.40 -16.45
N LEU A 115 3.98 14.58 -16.20
CA LEU A 115 2.92 13.85 -16.88
C LEU A 115 2.50 14.54 -18.16
N THR A 116 2.06 13.73 -19.12
CA THR A 116 1.44 14.14 -20.39
C THR A 116 0.18 13.28 -20.61
N PRO A 117 -0.60 13.53 -21.66
CA PRO A 117 -1.70 12.64 -22.07
C PRO A 117 -1.24 11.23 -22.45
N GLU A 118 0.02 11.05 -22.76
CA GLU A 118 0.60 9.74 -23.05
C GLU A 118 0.88 8.99 -21.76
N VAL A 119 0.53 7.69 -21.74
CA VAL A 119 0.81 6.83 -20.58
C VAL A 119 2.32 6.58 -20.48
N GLN A 120 2.85 6.79 -19.29
CA GLN A 120 4.23 6.42 -18.96
C GLN A 120 4.24 5.36 -17.86
N THR A 121 5.13 4.38 -17.98
CA THR A 121 5.37 3.39 -16.94
C THR A 121 6.51 3.84 -16.05
N VAL A 122 6.25 3.91 -14.76
CA VAL A 122 7.26 4.10 -13.71
C VAL A 122 7.60 2.73 -13.16
N ASP A 123 8.88 2.38 -13.12
CA ASP A 123 9.36 1.08 -12.64
C ASP A 123 10.74 1.27 -12.00
N TYR A 124 10.86 0.96 -10.71
CA TYR A 124 12.13 1.09 -10.00
C TYR A 124 12.17 0.29 -8.71
N GLU A 125 13.39 -0.03 -8.27
CA GLU A 125 13.65 -0.64 -6.98
C GLU A 125 14.13 0.38 -5.95
N PHE A 126 13.79 0.12 -4.68
CA PHE A 126 14.31 0.86 -3.54
C PHE A 126 14.54 -0.08 -2.35
N THR A 127 15.44 0.32 -1.46
CA THR A 127 15.65 -0.38 -0.19
C THR A 127 15.04 0.43 0.94
N MET A 128 14.23 -0.19 1.78
CA MET A 128 13.70 0.42 2.99
C MET A 128 14.83 0.61 4.00
N LYS A 129 15.42 1.81 4.08
CA LYS A 129 16.54 2.12 4.97
C LYS A 129 16.10 2.50 6.38
N ASN A 130 14.87 2.98 6.52
CA ASN A 130 14.28 3.36 7.79
C ASN A 130 13.85 2.15 8.60
N ALA A 131 13.49 2.36 9.86
CA ALA A 131 12.90 1.32 10.69
C ALA A 131 11.64 0.74 10.01
N THR A 132 11.35 -0.52 10.31
CA THR A 132 10.14 -1.21 9.82
C THR A 132 8.90 -0.37 10.11
N ASP A 133 8.09 -0.13 9.07
CA ASP A 133 6.80 0.54 9.14
C ASP A 133 5.74 -0.35 8.47
N ILE A 134 4.83 -0.90 9.28
CA ILE A 134 3.75 -1.76 8.79
C ILE A 134 2.50 -0.97 8.36
N MET A 135 2.55 0.36 8.49
CA MET A 135 1.45 1.27 8.21
C MET A 135 1.80 2.30 7.13
N ALA A 136 2.84 2.05 6.34
CA ALA A 136 3.28 2.97 5.29
C ALA A 136 2.17 3.25 4.26
N ARG A 137 2.32 4.33 3.52
CA ARG A 137 1.38 4.83 2.53
C ARG A 137 2.05 5.02 1.17
N LEU A 138 1.44 4.49 0.10
CA LEU A 138 1.73 4.93 -1.27
C LEU A 138 0.85 6.15 -1.57
N GLN A 139 1.45 7.26 -2.00
CA GLN A 139 0.78 8.53 -2.20
C GLN A 139 1.24 9.21 -3.47
N PHE A 140 0.30 9.89 -4.13
CA PHE A 140 0.58 10.81 -5.22
C PHE A 140 0.12 12.20 -4.81
N ASN A 141 1.06 13.16 -4.75
CA ASN A 141 0.77 14.56 -4.58
C ASN A 141 0.45 15.18 -5.94
N CYS A 142 -0.76 15.67 -6.06
CA CYS A 142 -1.36 16.16 -7.30
C CYS A 142 -1.88 17.59 -7.17
N GLY A 143 -1.40 18.34 -6.16
CA GLY A 143 -1.77 19.72 -5.94
C GLY A 143 -1.05 20.69 -6.87
N ASN A 144 -0.70 21.89 -6.36
CA ASN A 144 -0.11 22.96 -7.14
C ASN A 144 1.41 22.79 -7.27
N PHE A 145 1.88 22.36 -8.44
CA PHE A 145 3.27 22.38 -8.89
C PHE A 145 3.49 23.48 -9.94
N GLU A 146 2.45 23.74 -10.73
CA GLU A 146 2.40 24.77 -11.78
C GLU A 146 1.11 25.56 -11.61
N ASP A 147 1.20 26.88 -11.83
CA ASP A 147 0.06 27.77 -11.71
C ASP A 147 -0.95 27.59 -12.85
N ASN A 148 -2.24 27.78 -12.52
CA ASN A 148 -3.34 27.92 -13.50
C ASN A 148 -3.62 26.70 -14.37
N LEU A 149 -3.48 25.48 -13.85
CA LEU A 149 -3.95 24.30 -14.57
C LEU A 149 -5.49 24.30 -14.65
N PRO A 150 -6.06 24.00 -15.83
CA PRO A 150 -7.50 23.80 -15.96
C PRO A 150 -7.95 22.54 -15.21
N GLU A 151 -9.27 22.34 -15.08
CA GLU A 151 -9.80 21.05 -14.65
C GLU A 151 -9.25 19.92 -15.54
N HIS A 152 -8.78 18.83 -14.92
CA HIS A 152 -8.14 17.73 -15.61
C HIS A 152 -8.26 16.44 -14.83
N THR A 153 -7.88 15.32 -15.45
CA THR A 153 -7.88 14.00 -14.82
C THR A 153 -6.51 13.39 -14.88
N ILE A 154 -6.07 12.80 -13.75
CA ILE A 154 -4.89 11.96 -13.65
C ILE A 154 -5.38 10.52 -13.63
N TYR A 155 -4.79 9.68 -14.48
CA TYR A 155 -5.06 8.25 -14.54
C TYR A 155 -3.88 7.47 -13.97
N ILE A 156 -4.18 6.45 -13.15
CA ILE A 156 -3.17 5.53 -12.60
C ILE A 156 -3.70 4.11 -12.79
N ASP A 157 -2.79 3.18 -13.14
CA ASP A 157 -3.15 1.78 -13.40
C ASP A 157 -1.96 0.85 -13.19
N ASN A 158 -2.21 -0.46 -13.23
CA ASN A 158 -1.19 -1.51 -13.20
C ASN A 158 -0.18 -1.36 -12.06
N ILE A 159 -0.66 -1.04 -10.86
CA ILE A 159 0.20 -0.77 -9.71
C ILE A 159 0.70 -2.10 -9.14
N SER A 160 2.01 -2.21 -8.95
CA SER A 160 2.65 -3.34 -8.26
C SER A 160 3.69 -2.81 -7.29
N LEU A 161 3.62 -3.25 -6.05
CA LEU A 161 4.65 -3.09 -5.04
C LEU A 161 4.98 -4.46 -4.48
N GLU A 162 6.18 -4.92 -4.72
CA GLU A 162 6.61 -6.27 -4.41
C GLU A 162 7.88 -6.26 -3.56
N LEU A 163 7.97 -7.15 -2.57
CA LEU A 163 9.20 -7.39 -1.81
C LEU A 163 10.08 -8.35 -2.61
N MET A 164 11.12 -7.82 -3.24
CA MET A 164 12.02 -8.56 -4.13
C MET A 164 13.12 -9.33 -3.39
N ASN A 165 13.56 -8.78 -2.25
CA ASN A 165 14.61 -9.41 -1.45
C ASN A 165 14.44 -9.05 0.03
N ASP A 166 14.31 -10.07 0.86
CA ASP A 166 14.17 -9.96 2.31
C ASP A 166 15.34 -10.61 3.09
N SER A 167 16.39 -11.03 2.41
CA SER A 167 17.52 -11.75 3.02
C SER A 167 18.22 -11.00 4.18
N LYS A 168 18.05 -9.68 4.25
CA LYS A 168 18.58 -8.80 5.31
C LYS A 168 17.51 -8.26 6.25
N VAL A 169 16.27 -8.72 6.12
CA VAL A 169 15.16 -8.30 6.98
C VAL A 169 15.20 -9.06 8.29
N ASP A 170 15.14 -8.32 9.40
CA ASP A 170 14.90 -8.90 10.72
C ASP A 170 13.41 -8.86 11.05
N TYR A 171 12.77 -10.01 10.95
CA TYR A 171 11.35 -10.17 11.29
C TYR A 171 11.08 -10.35 12.79
N SER A 172 12.10 -10.42 13.63
CA SER A 172 11.94 -10.71 15.06
C SER A 172 11.08 -9.65 15.76
N SER A 173 11.25 -8.39 15.39
CA SER A 173 10.46 -7.28 15.93
C SER A 173 8.99 -7.29 15.49
N VAL A 174 8.67 -7.96 14.38
CA VAL A 174 7.30 -8.02 13.82
C VAL A 174 6.60 -9.29 14.30
N ARG A 175 7.31 -10.41 14.42
CA ARG A 175 6.76 -11.69 14.89
C ARG A 175 6.35 -11.66 16.37
N ASN A 176 6.90 -10.74 17.15
CA ASN A 176 6.57 -10.58 18.57
C ASN A 176 5.25 -9.82 18.83
N TYR A 177 4.56 -9.36 17.77
CA TYR A 177 3.19 -8.85 17.91
C TYR A 177 2.19 -9.97 17.62
N GLU A 178 2.19 -10.99 18.44
CA GLU A 178 1.00 -11.83 18.57
C GLU A 178 0.04 -11.08 19.50
N PRO A 179 -1.19 -10.80 19.05
CA PRO A 179 -2.16 -10.17 19.94
C PRO A 179 -2.30 -11.08 21.18
N PRO A 180 -2.27 -10.53 22.40
CA PRO A 180 -2.32 -11.33 23.62
C PRO A 180 -3.59 -12.19 23.75
N ILE A 181 -4.55 -11.96 22.85
CA ILE A 181 -5.79 -12.74 22.76
C ILE A 181 -6.06 -13.07 21.31
N VAL A 182 -6.02 -14.35 20.97
CA VAL A 182 -6.43 -14.85 19.63
C VAL A 182 -7.79 -15.51 19.78
N THR A 183 -8.80 -14.95 19.10
CA THR A 183 -10.14 -15.53 19.05
C THR A 183 -10.47 -15.96 17.63
N ASN A 184 -11.17 -17.09 17.46
CA ASN A 184 -11.70 -17.48 16.18
C ASN A 184 -12.86 -16.53 15.80
N GLN A 185 -12.68 -15.76 14.72
CA GLN A 185 -13.68 -14.79 14.24
C GLN A 185 -14.74 -15.39 13.30
N ILE A 186 -14.68 -16.70 13.03
CA ILE A 186 -15.73 -17.40 12.28
C ILE A 186 -16.92 -17.58 13.23
N GLY A 187 -18.00 -16.88 12.96
CA GLY A 187 -19.20 -16.76 13.80
C GLY A 187 -19.55 -18.02 14.61
N TYR A 188 -19.71 -17.83 15.92
CA TYR A 188 -20.08 -18.90 16.83
C TYR A 188 -21.61 -19.10 16.84
N ARG A 189 -22.04 -20.35 16.85
CA ARG A 189 -23.45 -20.67 17.21
C ARG A 189 -23.72 -20.23 18.64
N THR A 190 -24.92 -19.74 18.93
CA THR A 190 -25.31 -19.17 20.20
C THR A 190 -25.02 -20.07 21.41
N ASN A 191 -25.11 -21.40 21.24
CA ASN A 191 -24.95 -22.42 22.27
C ASN A 191 -23.64 -23.21 22.19
N SER A 192 -22.64 -22.80 21.40
CA SER A 192 -21.35 -23.49 21.34
C SER A 192 -20.36 -22.96 22.37
N LEU A 193 -19.50 -23.86 22.86
CA LEU A 193 -18.37 -23.48 23.71
C LEU A 193 -17.49 -22.49 22.93
N LYS A 194 -17.18 -21.35 23.54
CA LYS A 194 -16.34 -20.32 22.96
C LYS A 194 -14.96 -20.42 23.59
N THR A 195 -13.95 -20.57 22.76
CA THR A 195 -12.55 -20.69 23.21
C THR A 195 -11.77 -19.45 22.79
N ALA A 196 -11.02 -18.88 23.71
CA ALA A 196 -10.00 -17.90 23.44
C ALA A 196 -8.65 -18.47 23.87
N VAL A 197 -7.60 -18.25 23.06
CA VAL A 197 -6.25 -18.64 23.41
C VAL A 197 -5.50 -17.37 23.86
N PHE A 198 -4.89 -17.43 25.03
CA PHE A 198 -4.05 -16.39 25.57
C PHE A 198 -2.62 -16.83 25.45
N ASP A 199 -1.81 -16.11 24.69
CA ASP A 199 -0.38 -16.37 24.63
C ASP A 199 0.32 -15.80 25.87
N GLY A 200 1.18 -16.64 26.50
CA GLY A 200 1.94 -16.26 27.68
C GLY A 200 1.16 -16.18 29.01
N ALA A 201 -0.10 -16.62 29.06
CA ALA A 201 -0.85 -16.67 30.31
C ALA A 201 -0.37 -17.83 31.19
N SER A 202 0.21 -17.52 32.35
CA SER A 202 0.59 -18.52 33.37
C SER A 202 -0.51 -18.84 34.37
N GLU A 203 -1.65 -18.14 34.28
CA GLU A 203 -2.78 -18.25 35.22
C GLU A 203 -4.11 -18.31 34.50
N GLU A 204 -5.07 -19.04 35.06
CA GLU A 204 -6.44 -19.12 34.57
C GLU A 204 -7.15 -17.78 34.79
N ARG A 205 -7.71 -17.19 33.73
CA ARG A 205 -8.44 -15.92 33.79
C ARG A 205 -9.86 -16.09 33.27
N THR A 206 -10.82 -15.56 34.04
CA THR A 206 -12.23 -15.54 33.65
C THR A 206 -12.55 -14.23 32.95
N PHE A 207 -13.25 -14.27 31.83
CA PHE A 207 -13.76 -13.10 31.15
C PHE A 207 -15.23 -13.27 30.80
N GLN A 208 -15.97 -12.18 30.81
CA GLN A 208 -17.37 -12.14 30.36
C GLN A 208 -17.47 -11.51 28.99
N SER A 209 -18.15 -12.18 28.04
CA SER A 209 -18.53 -11.53 26.80
C SER A 209 -19.84 -10.77 27.04
N LEU A 210 -19.82 -9.48 26.83
CA LEU A 210 -21.05 -8.66 26.78
C LEU A 210 -21.64 -8.85 25.37
N CYS A 211 -22.74 -9.63 25.28
CA CYS A 211 -23.59 -9.61 24.11
C CYS A 211 -24.52 -8.39 24.24
N SER A 212 -24.36 -7.42 23.35
CA SER A 212 -25.35 -6.38 23.08
C SER A 212 -26.15 -6.75 21.84
#